data_d5033d09f436e471c19ce88e8164adad
#
_entry.id   d5033d09f436e471c19ce88e8164adad
#
_cell.length_a   1.000
_cell.length_b   1.000
_cell.length_c   1.000
_cell.angle_alpha   90.00
_cell.angle_beta   90.00
_cell.angle_gamma   90.00
#
_symmetry.space_group_name_H-M   'P 1'
#
loop_
_entity.id
_entity.type
_entity.pdbx_description
1 polymer ?
#
loop_
_entity_poly.entity_id
_entity_poly.type
_entity_poly.pdbx_seq_one_letter_code
_entity_poly.pdbx_strand_id
1 'polypeptide(L)'
;YGQIPIDITKMNVDLLSASAHKFYGPKGVGFLYIREGVNLPSFHHGGKQESGLRAGTENVPALVGMGKAAQLVNEILMEKSNMMSQLRDYMIHRIEQEIPYCHLNGSRRKRLPNNINISFSFVDGETIVILLDMEGICVCRLRLQCWSIHHLSCN
;
A
#
# COMPACT_ATOMS: atom_id res chain seq x y z
N TYR A 1 1.58 -6.99 -1.47
CA TYR A 1 2.68 -7.95 -1.39
C TYR A 1 3.88 -7.32 -0.68
N GLY A 2 4.61 -8.10 0.16
CA GLY A 2 5.78 -7.61 0.89
C GLY A 2 5.50 -6.80 2.16
N GLN A 3 4.25 -6.72 2.62
CA GLN A 3 3.87 -6.06 3.88
C GLN A 3 3.22 -7.02 4.87
N ILE A 4 2.45 -7.97 4.36
CA ILE A 4 1.79 -9.03 5.13
C ILE A 4 1.94 -10.36 4.38
N PRO A 5 1.87 -11.50 5.08
CA PRO A 5 1.74 -12.79 4.42
C PRO A 5 0.46 -12.85 3.59
N ILE A 6 0.58 -13.27 2.34
CA ILE A 6 -0.57 -13.47 1.45
C ILE A 6 -0.69 -14.95 1.14
N ASP A 7 -1.78 -15.55 1.62
CA ASP A 7 -2.17 -16.91 1.29
C ASP A 7 -3.45 -16.85 0.45
N ILE A 8 -3.28 -16.96 -0.87
CA ILE A 8 -4.38 -16.82 -1.84
C ILE A 8 -5.49 -17.84 -1.64
N THR A 9 -5.16 -19.02 -1.11
CA THR A 9 -6.13 -20.09 -0.84
C THR A 9 -6.97 -19.75 0.40
N LYS A 10 -6.33 -19.43 1.53
CA LYS A 10 -7.02 -19.06 2.76
C LYS A 10 -7.82 -17.76 2.64
N MET A 11 -7.30 -16.80 1.87
CA MET A 11 -7.96 -15.53 1.60
C MET A 11 -9.07 -15.64 0.54
N ASN A 12 -9.19 -16.79 -0.12
CA ASN A 12 -10.15 -17.04 -1.19
C ASN A 12 -10.08 -16.01 -2.32
N VAL A 13 -8.86 -15.74 -2.82
CA VAL A 13 -8.60 -14.72 -3.84
C VAL A 13 -8.65 -15.34 -5.23
N ASP A 14 -9.41 -14.78 -6.14
CA ASP A 14 -9.49 -15.20 -7.55
C ASP A 14 -8.48 -14.50 -8.44
N LEU A 15 -8.25 -13.21 -8.19
CA LEU A 15 -7.31 -12.37 -8.93
C LEU A 15 -6.48 -11.53 -7.95
N LEU A 16 -5.16 -11.47 -8.17
CA LEU A 16 -4.28 -10.61 -7.38
C LEU A 16 -3.23 -9.97 -8.28
N SER A 17 -3.16 -8.65 -8.28
CA SER A 17 -2.12 -7.92 -8.99
C SER A 17 -1.10 -7.32 -8.02
N ALA A 18 0.16 -7.28 -8.44
CA ALA A 18 1.22 -6.60 -7.71
C ALA A 18 2.21 -5.94 -8.66
N SER A 19 2.76 -4.80 -8.23
CA SER A 19 3.83 -4.09 -8.94
C SER A 19 5.14 -4.26 -8.19
N ALA A 20 6.19 -4.67 -8.91
CA ALA A 20 7.48 -5.00 -8.31
C ALA A 20 8.09 -3.85 -7.47
N HIS A 21 7.96 -2.60 -7.93
CA HIS A 21 8.48 -1.44 -7.21
C HIS A 21 7.83 -1.18 -5.83
N LYS A 22 6.72 -1.84 -5.51
CA LYS A 22 6.07 -1.76 -4.19
C LYS A 22 6.70 -2.73 -3.16
N PHE A 23 7.54 -3.64 -3.64
CA PHE A 23 8.30 -4.58 -2.81
C PHE A 23 9.77 -4.66 -3.23
N TYR A 24 10.37 -3.48 -3.50
CA TYR A 24 11.79 -3.25 -3.80
C TYR A 24 12.31 -3.84 -5.12
N GLY A 25 11.44 -4.25 -6.01
CA GLY A 25 11.77 -4.69 -7.35
C GLY A 25 11.84 -3.54 -8.36
N PRO A 26 12.16 -3.84 -9.63
CA PRO A 26 12.25 -2.85 -10.70
C PRO A 26 10.90 -2.17 -10.98
N LYS A 27 10.96 -0.92 -11.47
CA LYS A 27 9.80 -0.24 -12.06
C LYS A 27 9.43 -0.86 -13.41
N GLY A 28 8.18 -0.74 -13.82
CA GLY A 28 7.70 -1.19 -15.13
C GLY A 28 7.44 -2.70 -15.26
N VAL A 29 7.48 -3.45 -14.15
CA VAL A 29 7.15 -4.87 -14.10
C VAL A 29 6.23 -5.18 -12.92
N GLY A 30 5.37 -6.15 -13.10
CA GLY A 30 4.45 -6.66 -12.10
C GLY A 30 3.89 -8.01 -12.51
N PHE A 31 2.99 -8.56 -11.71
CA PHE A 31 2.31 -9.81 -12.05
C PHE A 31 0.82 -9.72 -11.76
N LEU A 32 0.08 -10.59 -12.43
CA LEU A 32 -1.31 -10.89 -12.13
C LEU A 32 -1.43 -12.38 -11.83
N TYR A 33 -1.83 -12.72 -10.60
CA TYR A 33 -2.28 -14.07 -10.27
C TYR A 33 -3.71 -14.24 -10.74
N ILE A 34 -4.00 -15.36 -11.37
CA ILE A 34 -5.33 -15.78 -11.82
C ILE A 34 -5.55 -17.18 -11.26
N ARG A 35 -6.63 -17.36 -10.50
CA ARG A 35 -6.99 -18.69 -9.98
C ARG A 35 -7.34 -19.63 -11.15
N GLU A 36 -6.94 -20.87 -11.04
CA GLU A 36 -7.34 -21.89 -11.99
C GLU A 36 -8.87 -21.99 -12.12
N GLY A 37 -9.36 -22.07 -13.35
CA GLY A 37 -10.79 -22.05 -13.68
C GLY A 37 -11.40 -20.65 -13.83
N VAL A 38 -10.70 -19.58 -13.50
CA VAL A 38 -11.16 -18.21 -13.78
C VAL A 38 -10.87 -17.85 -15.23
N ASN A 39 -11.90 -17.58 -16.00
CA ASN A 39 -11.77 -17.14 -17.39
C ASN A 39 -11.60 -15.62 -17.45
N LEU A 40 -10.40 -15.17 -17.85
CA LEU A 40 -10.08 -13.76 -18.04
C LEU A 40 -9.75 -13.51 -19.51
N PRO A 41 -10.52 -12.71 -20.24
CA PRO A 41 -10.19 -12.35 -21.62
C PRO A 41 -8.93 -11.50 -21.68
N SER A 42 -8.12 -11.70 -22.74
CA SER A 42 -6.94 -10.86 -22.99
C SER A 42 -7.36 -9.41 -23.26
N PHE A 43 -6.74 -8.48 -22.56
CA PHE A 43 -6.89 -7.04 -22.83
C PHE A 43 -5.90 -6.53 -23.89
N HIS A 44 -4.69 -7.12 -23.94
CA HIS A 44 -3.66 -6.80 -24.93
C HIS A 44 -3.60 -7.88 -26.01
N HIS A 45 -4.07 -7.54 -27.20
CA HIS A 45 -4.09 -8.46 -28.34
C HIS A 45 -2.76 -8.43 -29.11
N GLY A 46 -2.35 -9.58 -29.63
CA GLY A 46 -1.11 -9.74 -30.42
C GLY A 46 -0.57 -11.17 -30.34
N GLY A 47 0.70 -11.32 -29.99
CA GLY A 47 1.35 -12.63 -29.83
C GLY A 47 0.77 -13.45 -28.68
N LYS A 48 1.18 -14.71 -28.59
CA LYS A 48 0.67 -15.68 -27.60
C LYS A 48 1.49 -15.72 -26.29
N GLN A 49 2.22 -14.65 -25.97
CA GLN A 49 2.95 -14.56 -24.72
C GLN A 49 2.00 -14.66 -23.51
N GLU A 50 2.52 -15.05 -22.37
CA GLU A 50 1.75 -15.25 -21.13
C GLU A 50 0.50 -16.12 -21.35
N SER A 51 0.66 -17.23 -22.10
CA SER A 51 -0.45 -18.14 -22.47
C SER A 51 -1.58 -17.44 -23.24
N GLY A 52 -1.27 -16.38 -23.99
CA GLY A 52 -2.23 -15.60 -24.74
C GLY A 52 -2.99 -14.54 -23.93
N LEU A 53 -2.72 -14.41 -22.65
CA LEU A 53 -3.40 -13.43 -21.78
C LEU A 53 -2.84 -12.02 -21.92
N ARG A 54 -1.55 -11.90 -22.28
CA ARG A 54 -0.88 -10.60 -22.44
C ARG A 54 0.17 -10.69 -23.53
N ALA A 55 -0.08 -10.05 -24.65
CA ALA A 55 0.85 -10.00 -25.78
C ALA A 55 2.05 -9.08 -25.49
N GLY A 56 3.13 -9.28 -26.23
CA GLY A 56 4.38 -8.51 -26.18
C GLY A 56 5.52 -9.31 -25.55
N THR A 57 6.74 -9.10 -26.06
CA THR A 57 7.95 -9.76 -25.57
C THR A 57 8.17 -9.47 -24.09
N GLU A 58 8.51 -10.49 -23.34
CA GLU A 58 8.73 -10.43 -21.90
C GLU A 58 10.00 -9.60 -21.58
N ASN A 59 9.91 -8.70 -20.62
CA ASN A 59 11.05 -7.98 -20.07
C ASN A 59 11.79 -8.88 -19.08
N VAL A 60 12.56 -9.86 -19.59
CA VAL A 60 13.24 -10.89 -18.78
C VAL A 60 14.12 -10.28 -17.68
N PRO A 61 14.96 -9.25 -17.92
CA PRO A 61 15.76 -8.65 -16.84
C PRO A 61 14.90 -8.12 -15.69
N ALA A 62 13.79 -7.45 -15.99
CA ALA A 62 12.90 -6.93 -14.95
C ALA A 62 12.15 -8.05 -14.22
N LEU A 63 11.75 -9.12 -14.91
CA LEU A 63 11.12 -10.30 -14.29
C LEU A 63 12.07 -11.00 -13.33
N VAL A 64 13.34 -11.19 -13.70
CA VAL A 64 14.38 -11.75 -12.82
C VAL A 64 14.58 -10.87 -11.59
N GLY A 65 14.68 -9.54 -11.78
CA GLY A 65 14.77 -8.57 -10.67
C GLY A 65 13.56 -8.61 -9.74
N MET A 66 12.35 -8.73 -10.30
CA MET A 66 11.12 -8.92 -9.54
C MET A 66 11.14 -10.21 -8.71
N GLY A 67 11.55 -11.33 -9.32
CA GLY A 67 11.67 -12.62 -8.64
C GLY A 67 12.66 -12.57 -7.47
N LYS A 68 13.82 -11.94 -7.66
CA LYS A 68 14.82 -11.76 -6.60
C LYS A 68 14.29 -10.87 -5.47
N ALA A 69 13.61 -9.78 -5.80
CA ALA A 69 12.97 -8.91 -4.80
C ALA A 69 11.91 -9.66 -3.99
N ALA A 70 11.09 -10.48 -4.65
CA ALA A 70 10.08 -11.29 -3.99
C ALA A 70 10.69 -12.29 -3.01
N GLN A 71 11.79 -12.96 -3.40
CA GLN A 71 12.54 -13.87 -2.54
C GLN A 71 13.05 -13.15 -1.28
N LEU A 72 13.80 -12.06 -1.46
CA LEU A 72 14.41 -11.31 -0.35
C LEU A 72 13.37 -10.75 0.62
N VAL A 73 12.27 -10.20 0.10
CA VAL A 73 11.19 -9.69 0.94
C VAL A 73 10.54 -10.80 1.76
N ASN A 74 10.37 -11.99 1.17
CA ASN A 74 9.75 -13.11 1.89
C ASN A 74 10.63 -13.62 3.06
N GLU A 75 11.96 -13.57 2.91
CA GLU A 75 12.91 -13.96 3.96
C GLU A 75 12.78 -13.11 5.22
N ILE A 76 12.50 -11.80 5.08
CA ILE A 76 12.43 -10.83 6.19
C ILE A 76 10.99 -10.43 6.56
N LEU A 77 9.98 -10.98 5.88
CA LEU A 77 8.60 -10.49 5.94
C LEU A 77 8.04 -10.42 7.36
N MET A 78 8.19 -11.47 8.13
CA MET A 78 7.62 -11.57 9.48
C MET A 78 8.30 -10.61 10.46
N GLU A 79 9.62 -10.57 10.45
CA GLU A 79 10.40 -9.65 11.29
C GLU A 79 10.06 -8.20 10.98
N LYS A 80 10.12 -7.84 9.69
CA LYS A 80 9.76 -6.51 9.20
C LYS A 80 8.33 -6.12 9.56
N SER A 81 7.36 -7.01 9.34
CA SER A 81 5.95 -6.76 9.65
C SER A 81 5.72 -6.50 11.14
N ASN A 82 6.38 -7.27 12.01
CA ASN A 82 6.30 -7.09 13.46
C ASN A 82 6.92 -5.77 13.90
N MET A 83 8.13 -5.45 13.45
CA MET A 83 8.81 -4.18 13.76
C MET A 83 7.97 -2.97 13.32
N MET A 84 7.47 -3.00 12.08
CA MET A 84 6.64 -1.92 11.55
C MET A 84 5.32 -1.77 12.31
N SER A 85 4.70 -2.87 12.73
CA SER A 85 3.49 -2.84 13.54
C SER A 85 3.73 -2.19 14.90
N GLN A 86 4.83 -2.51 15.57
CA GLN A 86 5.20 -1.91 16.86
C GLN A 86 5.43 -0.39 16.72
N LEU A 87 6.19 0.03 15.70
CA LEU A 87 6.43 1.46 15.43
C LEU A 87 5.13 2.20 15.08
N ARG A 88 4.28 1.61 14.26
CA ARG A 88 2.96 2.14 13.91
C ARG A 88 2.10 2.34 15.15
N ASP A 89 1.98 1.32 16.00
CA ASP A 89 1.11 1.35 17.16
C ASP A 89 1.64 2.34 18.22
N TYR A 90 2.97 2.41 18.38
CA TYR A 90 3.62 3.43 19.21
C TYR A 90 3.33 4.84 18.69
N MET A 91 3.50 5.10 17.40
CA MET A 91 3.25 6.42 16.81
C MET A 91 1.77 6.82 16.92
N ILE A 92 0.83 5.89 16.64
CA ILE A 92 -0.60 6.15 16.80
C ILE A 92 -0.91 6.51 18.25
N HIS A 93 -0.39 5.75 19.21
CA HIS A 93 -0.60 6.00 20.62
C HIS A 93 -0.09 7.40 21.04
N ARG A 94 1.14 7.74 20.64
CA ARG A 94 1.73 9.05 20.94
C ARG A 94 0.91 10.22 20.35
N ILE A 95 0.51 10.12 19.09
CA ILE A 95 -0.30 11.15 18.44
C ILE A 95 -1.63 11.36 19.17
N GLU A 96 -2.33 10.27 19.51
CA GLU A 96 -3.61 10.37 20.22
C GLU A 96 -3.50 10.91 21.64
N GLN A 97 -2.36 10.72 22.30
CA GLN A 97 -2.13 11.25 23.66
C GLN A 97 -1.66 12.71 23.66
N GLU A 98 -0.89 13.11 22.67
CA GLU A 98 -0.16 14.38 22.69
C GLU A 98 -0.79 15.45 21.78
N ILE A 99 -1.57 15.04 20.78
CA ILE A 99 -2.16 15.96 19.81
C ILE A 99 -3.69 15.98 19.96
N PRO A 100 -4.29 17.09 20.39
CA PRO A 100 -5.74 17.20 20.50
C PRO A 100 -6.40 17.24 19.13
N TYR A 101 -7.68 16.89 19.07
CA TYR A 101 -8.52 16.95 17.86
C TYR A 101 -7.98 16.14 16.68
N CYS A 102 -7.30 15.03 16.95
CA CYS A 102 -6.89 14.05 15.93
C CYS A 102 -7.83 12.84 15.93
N HIS A 103 -7.94 12.19 14.77
CA HIS A 103 -8.76 10.99 14.60
C HIS A 103 -8.02 9.96 13.74
N LEU A 104 -7.90 8.73 14.24
CA LEU A 104 -7.34 7.61 13.47
C LEU A 104 -8.38 7.10 12.48
N ASN A 105 -8.08 7.18 11.19
CA ASN A 105 -8.95 6.70 10.14
C ASN A 105 -8.82 5.19 9.96
N GLY A 106 -9.97 4.50 9.92
CA GLY A 106 -10.07 3.06 9.73
C GLY A 106 -9.81 2.23 11.00
N SER A 107 -9.78 0.91 10.83
CA SER A 107 -9.65 -0.02 11.95
C SER A 107 -8.24 0.04 12.58
N ARG A 108 -8.18 0.10 13.91
CA ARG A 108 -6.92 -0.02 14.65
C ARG A 108 -6.30 -1.42 14.52
N ARG A 109 -7.13 -2.47 14.50
CA ARG A 109 -6.67 -3.87 14.47
C ARG A 109 -6.46 -4.42 13.08
N LYS A 110 -7.38 -4.11 12.14
CA LYS A 110 -7.33 -4.57 10.75
C LYS A 110 -6.66 -3.51 9.88
N ARG A 111 -5.34 -3.40 9.99
CA ARG A 111 -4.53 -2.36 9.35
C ARG A 111 -3.21 -2.95 8.86
N LEU A 112 -2.70 -2.46 7.73
CA LEU A 112 -1.35 -2.82 7.28
C LEU A 112 -0.29 -2.38 8.29
N PRO A 113 0.80 -3.14 8.45
CA PRO A 113 1.85 -2.86 9.42
C PRO A 113 2.43 -1.46 9.31
N ASN A 114 2.57 -0.95 8.11
CA ASN A 114 3.20 0.33 7.77
C ASN A 114 2.19 1.45 7.49
N ASN A 115 0.91 1.30 7.84
CA ASN A 115 -0.10 2.30 7.54
C ASN A 115 -0.52 3.08 8.79
N ILE A 116 -0.30 4.39 8.78
CA ILE A 116 -0.86 5.35 9.73
C ILE A 116 -1.62 6.38 8.90
N ASN A 117 -2.91 6.51 9.17
CA ASN A 117 -3.77 7.50 8.52
C ASN A 117 -4.55 8.23 9.61
N ILE A 118 -4.24 9.51 9.80
CA ILE A 118 -4.81 10.34 10.86
C ILE A 118 -5.33 11.64 10.23
N SER A 119 -6.53 12.01 10.63
CA SER A 119 -7.10 13.32 10.35
C SER A 119 -6.86 14.24 11.53
N PHE A 120 -6.46 15.47 11.26
CA PHE A 120 -6.32 16.54 12.23
C PHE A 120 -7.38 17.59 11.95
N SER A 121 -8.15 17.99 12.96
CA SER A 121 -9.13 19.06 12.83
C SER A 121 -8.45 20.43 12.88
N PHE A 122 -9.04 21.41 12.21
CA PHE A 122 -8.61 22.81 12.23
C PHE A 122 -7.25 23.10 11.57
N VAL A 123 -6.66 22.14 10.89
CA VAL A 123 -5.38 22.31 10.18
C VAL A 123 -5.53 21.82 8.73
N ASP A 124 -4.98 22.58 7.79
CA ASP A 124 -4.90 22.12 6.41
C ASP A 124 -3.82 21.07 6.23
N GLY A 125 -4.20 19.97 5.56
CA GLY A 125 -3.32 18.83 5.39
C GLY A 125 -2.10 19.09 4.49
N GLU A 126 -2.18 20.06 3.58
CA GLU A 126 -1.06 20.46 2.75
C GLU A 126 -0.02 21.21 3.58
N THR A 127 -0.48 22.09 4.45
CA THR A 127 0.36 22.81 5.40
C THR A 127 1.12 21.84 6.33
N ILE A 128 0.45 20.80 6.85
CA ILE A 128 1.12 19.76 7.67
C ILE A 128 2.24 19.06 6.89
N VAL A 129 1.99 18.70 5.64
CA VAL A 129 3.00 18.03 4.80
C VAL A 129 4.21 18.93 4.58
N ILE A 130 4.00 20.22 4.27
CA ILE A 130 5.08 21.19 4.06
C ILE A 130 5.90 21.40 5.35
N LEU A 131 5.23 21.59 6.48
CA LEU A 131 5.92 21.79 7.75
C LEU A 131 6.74 20.56 8.18
N LEU A 132 6.21 19.37 7.99
CA LEU A 132 6.94 18.13 8.27
C LEU A 132 8.14 17.93 7.33
N ASP A 133 8.00 18.29 6.05
CA ASP A 133 9.10 18.26 5.10
C ASP A 133 10.24 19.20 5.49
N MET A 134 9.93 20.39 6.00
CA MET A 134 10.92 21.33 6.53
C MET A 134 11.69 20.77 7.74
N GLU A 135 11.08 19.87 8.51
CA GLU A 135 11.71 19.14 9.62
C GLU A 135 12.39 17.84 9.17
N GLY A 136 12.47 17.59 7.85
CA GLY A 136 13.06 16.37 7.27
C GLY A 136 12.20 15.12 7.40
N ILE A 137 10.91 15.26 7.68
CA ILE A 137 9.95 14.15 7.85
C ILE A 137 9.10 14.03 6.59
N CYS A 138 9.39 13.01 5.79
CA CYS A 138 8.63 12.73 4.56
C CYS A 138 7.32 12.03 4.88
N VAL A 139 6.22 12.69 4.53
CA VAL A 139 4.86 12.14 4.62
C VAL A 139 4.14 12.24 3.29
N CYS A 140 3.12 11.41 3.10
CA CYS A 140 2.30 11.43 1.90
C CYS A 140 0.89 11.94 2.26
N ARG A 141 0.40 12.92 1.51
CA ARG A 141 -0.99 13.34 1.56
C ARG A 141 -1.87 12.32 0.84
N LEU A 142 -2.41 11.35 1.56
CA LEU A 142 -3.56 10.59 1.12
C LEU A 142 -4.80 11.30 1.59
N ARG A 143 -5.36 12.21 0.74
CA ARG A 143 -6.64 12.89 0.93
C ARG A 143 -6.99 13.12 2.41
N LEU A 144 -6.29 14.03 3.07
CA LEU A 144 -6.78 14.64 4.28
C LEU A 144 -8.02 15.43 3.84
N GLN A 145 -9.21 14.90 4.06
CA GLN A 145 -10.42 15.70 3.96
C GLN A 145 -10.34 16.71 5.09
N CYS A 146 -9.96 17.93 4.73
CA CYS A 146 -10.26 19.09 5.55
C CYS A 146 -11.78 19.12 5.70
N TRP A 147 -12.29 18.87 6.88
CA TRP A 147 -13.67 19.21 7.21
C TRP A 147 -13.73 20.74 7.22
N SER A 148 -14.12 21.30 6.08
CA SER A 148 -14.45 22.71 5.99
C SER A 148 -15.49 23.03 7.06
N ILE A 149 -15.25 24.11 7.79
CA ILE A 149 -16.13 24.73 8.79
C ILE A 149 -17.40 25.30 8.09
N HIS A 150 -18.07 24.55 7.25
CA HIS A 150 -19.29 24.98 6.56
C HIS A 150 -20.58 24.38 7.12
N HIS A 151 -20.56 23.82 8.33
CA HIS A 151 -21.78 23.36 9.00
C HIS A 151 -22.00 23.96 10.39
N LEU A 152 -21.61 25.20 10.61
CA LEU A 152 -22.06 25.99 11.76
C LEU A 152 -22.85 27.23 11.30
N SER A 153 -23.79 27.04 10.37
CA SER A 153 -24.83 28.03 10.13
C SER A 153 -26.06 27.34 9.55
N CYS A 154 -26.79 26.65 10.40
CA CYS A 154 -28.24 26.44 10.28
C CYS A 154 -28.79 26.20 11.68
N ASN A 155 -29.29 27.31 12.29
CA ASN A 155 -30.26 27.44 13.38
C ASN A 155 -30.16 26.51 14.58
#